data_a8a2b38b6ddfe6b315727469ce28b21f
#
_entry.id   a8a2b38b6ddfe6b315727469ce28b21f
#
_cell.length_a   1.000
_cell.length_b   1.000
_cell.length_c   1.000
_cell.angle_alpha   90.00
_cell.angle_beta   90.00
_cell.angle_gamma   90.00
#
_symmetry.space_group_name_H-M   'P 1'
#
loop_
_entity.id
_entity.type
_entity.pdbx_description
1 polymer ?
#
loop_
_entity_poly.entity_id
_entity_poly.type
_entity_poly.pdbx_seq_one_letter_code
_entity_poly.pdbx_strand_id
1 'polypeptide(L)'
;MKILLLEDNELFASSLKEYLELENFEVIIAKDGEEVFELTYTNNYDLYLFDINVPKINGLDSLRMLRGNNDNTPCIYLTSYKDKDTLKDGFKSGADDFMVKPFDEDELLLRINALLKRSNKATQNITVNGILFDINKNTFIKNNQVLNISKKVIDLFLLMYENKDKIITKDMIINRLWSASQEYSDGSIRVYISKLKDILGSNSIINIKGQGYKTNF
;
A
#
# COMPACT_ATOMS: atom_id res chain seq x y z
N MET A 1 -0.23 11.26 -1.82
CA MET A 1 -1.05 10.06 -1.65
C MET A 1 -1.81 9.80 -2.94
N LYS A 2 -1.96 8.53 -3.32
CA LYS A 2 -2.50 8.13 -4.63
C LYS A 2 -3.88 7.49 -4.47
N ILE A 3 -4.87 8.01 -5.18
CA ILE A 3 -6.27 7.57 -5.14
C ILE A 3 -6.62 6.91 -6.48
N LEU A 4 -7.30 5.77 -6.44
CA LEU A 4 -7.97 5.19 -7.60
C LEU A 4 -9.46 5.52 -7.53
N LEU A 5 -9.94 6.25 -8.52
CA LEU A 5 -11.34 6.63 -8.68
C LEU A 5 -11.98 5.76 -9.76
N LEU A 6 -12.96 4.94 -9.38
CA LEU A 6 -13.79 4.16 -10.29
C LEU A 6 -15.08 4.93 -10.55
N GLU A 7 -15.25 5.44 -11.77
CA GLU A 7 -16.38 6.27 -12.17
C GLU A 7 -16.50 6.27 -13.71
N ASP A 8 -17.66 5.95 -14.24
CA ASP A 8 -17.91 5.89 -15.68
C ASP A 8 -18.40 7.23 -16.28
N ASN A 9 -18.90 8.14 -15.44
CA ASN A 9 -19.26 9.50 -15.86
C ASN A 9 -18.00 10.37 -15.97
N GLU A 10 -17.52 10.59 -17.18
CA GLU A 10 -16.28 11.34 -17.45
C GLU A 10 -16.29 12.78 -16.90
N LEU A 11 -17.44 13.47 -16.93
CA LEU A 11 -17.53 14.85 -16.43
C LEU A 11 -17.40 14.87 -14.91
N PHE A 12 -18.12 13.99 -14.22
CA PHE A 12 -18.04 13.89 -12.77
C PHE A 12 -16.66 13.41 -12.31
N ALA A 13 -16.11 12.39 -12.97
CA ALA A 13 -14.77 11.88 -12.67
C ALA A 13 -13.69 12.96 -12.83
N SER A 14 -13.75 13.76 -13.90
CA SER A 14 -12.79 14.84 -14.16
C SER A 14 -12.91 15.96 -13.14
N SER A 15 -14.13 16.39 -12.79
CA SER A 15 -14.36 17.42 -11.77
C SER A 15 -13.86 16.99 -10.40
N LEU A 16 -14.20 15.77 -9.98
CA LEU A 16 -13.75 15.23 -8.70
C LEU A 16 -12.23 15.04 -8.65
N LYS A 17 -11.62 14.58 -9.76
CA LYS A 17 -10.17 14.50 -9.88
C LYS A 17 -9.52 15.86 -9.70
N GLU A 18 -9.99 16.91 -10.43
CA GLU A 18 -9.45 18.27 -10.31
C GLU A 18 -9.50 18.77 -8.87
N TYR A 19 -10.65 18.61 -8.19
CA TYR A 19 -10.81 18.98 -6.80
C TYR A 19 -9.79 18.27 -5.89
N LEU A 20 -9.66 16.96 -6.01
CA LEU A 20 -8.73 16.19 -5.17
C LEU A 20 -7.25 16.47 -5.50
N GLU A 21 -6.92 16.79 -6.75
CA GLU A 21 -5.56 17.18 -7.14
C GLU A 21 -5.17 18.55 -6.55
N LEU A 22 -6.12 19.50 -6.40
CA LEU A 22 -5.90 20.74 -5.67
C LEU A 22 -5.58 20.49 -4.19
N GLU A 23 -6.10 19.41 -3.61
CA GLU A 23 -5.82 18.96 -2.25
C GLU A 23 -4.57 18.07 -2.12
N ASN A 24 -3.72 18.07 -3.16
CA ASN A 24 -2.43 17.36 -3.24
C ASN A 24 -2.54 15.81 -3.26
N PHE A 25 -3.63 15.25 -3.76
CA PHE A 25 -3.75 13.84 -4.09
C PHE A 25 -3.33 13.60 -5.56
N GLU A 26 -2.74 12.46 -5.85
CA GLU A 26 -2.59 11.95 -7.21
C GLU A 26 -3.81 11.09 -7.52
N VAL A 27 -4.61 11.42 -8.52
CA VAL A 27 -5.86 10.71 -8.83
C VAL A 27 -5.76 10.03 -10.20
N ILE A 28 -5.95 8.72 -10.19
CA ILE A 28 -6.06 7.89 -11.40
C ILE A 28 -7.53 7.46 -11.54
N ILE A 29 -8.08 7.61 -12.73
CA ILE A 29 -9.46 7.24 -13.03
C ILE A 29 -9.47 5.87 -13.71
N ALA A 30 -10.39 5.00 -13.27
CA ALA A 30 -10.83 3.80 -13.96
C ALA A 30 -12.30 4.00 -14.37
N LYS A 31 -12.66 3.63 -15.60
CA LYS A 31 -14.02 3.79 -16.14
C LYS A 31 -14.92 2.58 -15.87
N ASP A 32 -14.32 1.46 -15.53
CA ASP A 32 -15.01 0.21 -15.24
C ASP A 32 -14.15 -0.70 -14.34
N GLY A 33 -14.74 -1.80 -13.87
CA GLY A 33 -14.03 -2.69 -12.96
C GLY A 33 -12.91 -3.50 -13.61
N GLU A 34 -12.86 -3.66 -14.93
CA GLU A 34 -11.73 -4.31 -15.60
C GLU A 34 -10.49 -3.41 -15.53
N GLU A 35 -10.67 -2.11 -15.81
CA GLU A 35 -9.58 -1.14 -15.67
C GLU A 35 -9.05 -1.05 -14.22
N VAL A 36 -9.91 -1.25 -13.21
CA VAL A 36 -9.47 -1.33 -11.80
C VAL A 36 -8.41 -2.42 -11.64
N PHE A 37 -8.63 -3.62 -12.19
CA PHE A 37 -7.66 -4.73 -12.06
C PHE A 37 -6.38 -4.48 -12.82
N GLU A 38 -6.45 -3.93 -14.02
CA GLU A 38 -5.26 -3.57 -14.80
C GLU A 38 -4.39 -2.56 -14.05
N LEU A 39 -5.02 -1.53 -13.48
CA LEU A 39 -4.35 -0.46 -12.77
C LEU A 39 -3.78 -0.92 -11.41
N THR A 40 -4.50 -1.76 -10.68
CA THR A 40 -4.04 -2.29 -9.39
C THR A 40 -2.99 -3.39 -9.52
N TYR A 41 -2.90 -4.06 -10.68
CA TYR A 41 -1.84 -5.01 -10.98
C TYR A 41 -0.45 -4.36 -11.03
N THR A 42 -0.38 -3.13 -11.52
CA THR A 42 0.90 -2.42 -11.76
C THR A 42 1.19 -1.31 -10.74
N ASN A 43 0.19 -0.86 -9.99
CA ASN A 43 0.30 0.26 -9.08
C ASN A 43 -0.30 -0.06 -7.71
N ASN A 44 0.24 0.60 -6.68
CA ASN A 44 -0.38 0.63 -5.35
C ASN A 44 -1.11 1.96 -5.17
N TYR A 45 -2.20 1.91 -4.43
CA TYR A 45 -3.02 3.06 -4.08
C TYR A 45 -3.18 3.17 -2.57
N ASP A 46 -3.37 4.40 -2.09
CA ASP A 46 -3.59 4.68 -0.67
C ASP A 46 -5.08 4.63 -0.30
N LEU A 47 -5.96 4.84 -1.29
CA LEU A 47 -7.41 4.85 -1.13
C LEU A 47 -8.11 4.51 -2.45
N TYR A 48 -9.27 3.85 -2.34
CA TYR A 48 -10.23 3.63 -3.41
C TYR A 48 -11.47 4.50 -3.21
N LEU A 49 -11.88 5.21 -4.27
CA LEU A 49 -13.18 5.89 -4.37
C LEU A 49 -13.95 5.20 -5.49
N PHE A 50 -14.90 4.34 -5.16
CA PHE A 50 -15.57 3.51 -6.15
C PHE A 50 -17.05 3.84 -6.26
N ASP A 51 -17.52 4.21 -7.48
CA ASP A 51 -18.94 4.10 -7.76
C ASP A 51 -19.34 2.62 -7.82
N ILE A 52 -20.50 2.32 -7.29
CA ILE A 52 -21.07 0.98 -7.34
C ILE A 52 -21.55 0.65 -8.75
N ASN A 53 -22.17 1.62 -9.45
CA ASN A 53 -22.76 1.45 -10.74
C ASN A 53 -21.84 1.85 -11.88
N VAL A 54 -20.96 0.95 -12.26
CA VAL A 54 -20.10 1.11 -13.42
C VAL A 54 -20.28 -0.07 -14.38
N PRO A 55 -19.92 0.09 -15.66
CA PRO A 55 -20.01 -0.99 -16.65
C PRO A 55 -19.12 -2.19 -16.33
N LYS A 56 -19.36 -3.30 -17.03
CA LYS A 56 -18.62 -4.57 -16.97
C LYS A 56 -18.65 -5.19 -15.58
N ILE A 57 -17.66 -4.90 -14.74
CA ILE A 57 -17.61 -5.36 -13.35
C ILE A 57 -17.97 -4.18 -12.45
N ASN A 58 -19.06 -4.29 -11.70
CA ASN A 58 -19.51 -3.22 -10.80
C ASN A 58 -18.55 -2.99 -9.63
N GLY A 59 -18.70 -1.85 -8.94
CA GLY A 59 -17.80 -1.48 -7.86
C GLY A 59 -17.80 -2.45 -6.68
N LEU A 60 -18.96 -3.08 -6.36
CA LEU A 60 -19.05 -4.07 -5.27
C LEU A 60 -18.22 -5.33 -5.57
N ASP A 61 -18.36 -5.86 -6.77
CA ASP A 61 -17.64 -7.06 -7.19
C ASP A 61 -16.16 -6.76 -7.38
N SER A 62 -15.82 -5.58 -7.89
CA SER A 62 -14.43 -5.13 -8.00
C SER A 62 -13.75 -5.13 -6.62
N LEU A 63 -14.38 -4.56 -5.60
CA LEU A 63 -13.81 -4.54 -4.26
C LEU A 63 -13.73 -5.94 -3.64
N ARG A 64 -14.75 -6.78 -3.82
CA ARG A 64 -14.72 -8.19 -3.34
C ARG A 64 -13.53 -8.96 -3.91
N MET A 65 -13.25 -8.80 -5.21
CA MET A 65 -12.14 -9.48 -5.87
C MET A 65 -10.80 -8.96 -5.36
N LEU A 66 -10.64 -7.65 -5.15
CA LEU A 66 -9.46 -7.07 -4.53
C LEU A 66 -9.24 -7.61 -3.10
N ARG A 67 -10.28 -7.64 -2.28
CA ARG A 67 -10.24 -8.22 -0.92
C ARG A 67 -9.88 -9.71 -0.94
N GLY A 68 -10.38 -10.46 -1.92
CA GLY A 68 -10.00 -11.87 -2.14
C GLY A 68 -8.52 -12.08 -2.43
N ASN A 69 -7.85 -11.07 -2.97
CA ASN A 69 -6.40 -11.04 -3.20
C ASN A 69 -5.60 -10.42 -2.03
N ASN A 70 -6.20 -10.28 -0.85
CA ASN A 70 -5.62 -9.67 0.35
C ASN A 70 -5.26 -8.17 0.18
N ASP A 71 -5.87 -7.49 -0.76
CA ASP A 71 -5.77 -6.03 -0.87
C ASP A 71 -6.67 -5.39 0.19
N ASN A 72 -6.06 -4.72 1.15
CA ASN A 72 -6.73 -4.05 2.26
C ASN A 72 -6.72 -2.52 2.13
N THR A 73 -6.47 -2.00 0.92
CA THR A 73 -6.55 -0.55 0.65
C THR A 73 -7.93 -0.02 1.05
N PRO A 74 -8.02 1.03 1.89
CA PRO A 74 -9.30 1.56 2.32
C PRO A 74 -10.15 2.00 1.13
N CYS A 75 -11.47 1.82 1.23
CA CYS A 75 -12.41 2.11 0.16
C CYS A 75 -13.61 2.89 0.68
N ILE A 76 -13.94 4.00 -0.02
CA ILE A 76 -15.22 4.71 0.11
C ILE A 76 -16.05 4.42 -1.14
N TYR A 77 -17.28 3.98 -0.95
CA TYR A 77 -18.21 3.95 -2.07
C TYR A 77 -18.89 5.31 -2.27
N LEU A 78 -18.93 5.75 -3.52
CA LEU A 78 -19.70 6.90 -3.99
C LEU A 78 -20.93 6.34 -4.71
N THR A 79 -22.12 6.48 -4.18
CA THR A 79 -23.29 5.79 -4.72
C THR A 79 -24.54 6.67 -4.79
N SER A 80 -25.37 6.45 -5.81
CA SER A 80 -26.70 7.06 -5.91
C SER A 80 -27.76 6.29 -5.11
N TYR A 81 -27.43 5.11 -4.58
CA TYR A 81 -28.36 4.28 -3.82
C TYR A 81 -28.49 4.72 -2.37
N LYS A 82 -29.74 4.84 -1.92
CA LYS A 82 -30.09 5.17 -0.53
C LYS A 82 -30.69 3.98 0.22
N ASP A 83 -30.86 2.82 -0.46
CA ASP A 83 -31.51 1.68 0.14
C ASP A 83 -30.56 0.91 1.08
N LYS A 84 -31.18 0.32 2.13
CA LYS A 84 -30.43 -0.37 3.19
C LYS A 84 -29.75 -1.66 2.73
N ASP A 85 -30.22 -2.28 1.68
CA ASP A 85 -29.69 -3.58 1.23
C ASP A 85 -28.41 -3.38 0.43
N THR A 86 -28.35 -2.37 -0.45
CA THR A 86 -27.10 -1.96 -1.14
C THR A 86 -26.04 -1.51 -0.14
N LEU A 87 -26.40 -0.75 0.91
CA LEU A 87 -25.47 -0.37 1.95
C LEU A 87 -24.90 -1.59 2.71
N LYS A 88 -25.75 -2.56 3.07
CA LYS A 88 -25.31 -3.79 3.74
C LYS A 88 -24.36 -4.62 2.87
N ASP A 89 -24.66 -4.75 1.59
CA ASP A 89 -23.82 -5.51 0.66
C ASP A 89 -22.48 -4.82 0.38
N GLY A 90 -22.49 -3.51 0.38
CA GLY A 90 -21.26 -2.74 0.31
C GLY A 90 -20.34 -2.93 1.52
N PHE A 91 -20.86 -2.86 2.76
CA PHE A 91 -20.05 -3.19 3.94
C PHE A 91 -19.56 -4.64 3.95
N LYS A 92 -20.39 -5.60 3.48
CA LYS A 92 -19.98 -7.00 3.33
C LYS A 92 -18.90 -7.19 2.24
N SER A 93 -18.84 -6.30 1.24
CA SER A 93 -17.78 -6.32 0.23
C SER A 93 -16.43 -5.83 0.78
N GLY A 94 -16.41 -5.27 2.00
CA GLY A 94 -15.22 -4.81 2.68
C GLY A 94 -14.92 -3.32 2.50
N ALA A 95 -15.94 -2.50 2.20
CA ALA A 95 -15.80 -1.04 2.21
C ALA A 95 -15.68 -0.49 3.64
N ASP A 96 -14.98 0.62 3.76
CA ASP A 96 -14.72 1.30 5.04
C ASP A 96 -15.70 2.45 5.30
N ASP A 97 -16.25 3.06 4.23
CA ASP A 97 -17.25 4.14 4.32
C ASP A 97 -18.10 4.23 3.05
N PHE A 98 -19.15 5.06 3.12
CA PHE A 98 -20.10 5.34 2.03
C PHE A 98 -20.44 6.82 1.95
N MET A 99 -20.57 7.31 0.72
CA MET A 99 -21.17 8.61 0.44
C MET A 99 -22.26 8.50 -0.60
N VAL A 100 -23.41 9.12 -0.31
CA VAL A 100 -24.55 9.13 -1.24
C VAL A 100 -24.49 10.37 -2.11
N LYS A 101 -24.51 10.19 -3.42
CA LYS A 101 -24.60 11.27 -4.41
C LYS A 101 -26.01 11.92 -4.41
N PRO A 102 -26.12 13.26 -4.50
CA PRO A 102 -25.03 14.23 -4.49
C PRO A 102 -24.48 14.43 -3.07
N PHE A 103 -23.20 14.71 -2.95
CA PHE A 103 -22.50 14.96 -1.70
C PHE A 103 -21.69 16.25 -1.77
N ASP A 104 -21.29 16.74 -0.61
CA ASP A 104 -20.40 17.86 -0.44
C ASP A 104 -18.94 17.39 -0.58
N GLU A 105 -18.14 18.10 -1.39
CA GLU A 105 -16.75 17.73 -1.67
C GLU A 105 -15.87 17.89 -0.42
N ASP A 106 -16.14 18.88 0.42
CA ASP A 106 -15.43 19.07 1.69
C ASP A 106 -15.75 17.93 2.67
N GLU A 107 -17.01 17.43 2.70
CA GLU A 107 -17.36 16.24 3.49
C GLU A 107 -16.58 15.01 2.99
N LEU A 108 -16.48 14.80 1.67
CA LEU A 108 -15.70 13.72 1.12
C LEU A 108 -14.21 13.82 1.53
N LEU A 109 -13.63 15.01 1.44
CA LEU A 109 -12.25 15.26 1.84
C LEU A 109 -12.01 14.94 3.32
N LEU A 110 -12.93 15.32 4.21
CA LEU A 110 -12.84 14.96 5.63
C LEU A 110 -12.87 13.45 5.87
N ARG A 111 -13.70 12.71 5.15
CA ARG A 111 -13.80 11.25 5.24
C ARG A 111 -12.55 10.57 4.69
N ILE A 112 -12.03 11.01 3.54
CA ILE A 112 -10.76 10.57 2.98
C ILE A 112 -9.65 10.71 4.01
N ASN A 113 -9.48 11.91 4.57
CA ASN A 113 -8.44 12.17 5.56
C ASN A 113 -8.61 11.34 6.84
N ALA A 114 -9.85 11.11 7.29
CA ALA A 114 -10.13 10.28 8.46
C ALA A 114 -9.77 8.79 8.21
N LEU A 115 -10.05 8.26 7.02
CA LEU A 115 -9.71 6.89 6.65
C LEU A 115 -8.20 6.72 6.46
N LEU A 116 -7.56 7.61 5.72
CA LEU A 116 -6.10 7.60 5.54
C LEU A 116 -5.36 7.70 6.89
N LYS A 117 -5.85 8.54 7.81
CA LYS A 117 -5.30 8.61 9.16
C LYS A 117 -5.48 7.32 9.95
N ARG A 118 -6.59 6.61 9.77
CA ARG A 118 -6.84 5.30 10.41
C ARG A 118 -5.99 4.20 9.80
N SER A 119 -5.91 4.11 8.49
CA SER A 119 -5.07 3.14 7.77
C SER A 119 -3.59 3.38 8.07
N ASN A 120 -3.15 4.64 8.12
CA ASN A 120 -1.81 4.99 8.55
C ASN A 120 -1.51 4.69 10.03
N LYS A 121 -2.53 4.65 10.90
CA LYS A 121 -2.38 4.15 12.28
C LYS A 121 -2.39 2.63 12.37
N ALA A 122 -3.08 1.96 11.45
CA ALA A 122 -3.09 0.51 11.32
C ALA A 122 -1.84 -0.02 10.59
N THR A 123 -1.13 0.81 9.83
CA THR A 123 0.22 0.53 9.35
C THR A 123 1.14 0.55 10.57
N GLN A 124 1.23 -0.63 11.18
CA GLN A 124 2.02 -0.85 12.39
C GLN A 124 3.46 -0.45 12.10
N ASN A 125 3.93 0.59 12.79
CA ASN A 125 5.35 0.82 12.90
C ASN A 125 6.00 -0.51 13.31
N ILE A 126 6.94 -1.00 12.51
CA ILE A 126 7.64 -2.23 12.79
C ILE A 126 8.65 -1.95 13.89
N THR A 127 8.55 -2.63 15.02
CA THR A 127 9.56 -2.55 16.07
C THR A 127 10.38 -3.83 16.11
N VAL A 128 11.70 -3.70 15.88
CA VAL A 128 12.65 -4.81 15.92
C VAL A 128 13.80 -4.42 16.85
N ASN A 129 14.02 -5.19 17.90
CA ASN A 129 15.11 -4.97 18.86
C ASN A 129 15.20 -3.51 19.39
N GLY A 130 14.06 -2.88 19.64
CA GLY A 130 13.99 -1.49 20.11
C GLY A 130 14.22 -0.43 19.04
N ILE A 131 14.37 -0.82 17.78
CA ILE A 131 14.42 0.09 16.62
C ILE A 131 13.04 0.16 16.00
N LEU A 132 12.50 1.36 15.86
CA LEU A 132 11.23 1.63 15.20
C LEU A 132 11.48 1.86 13.70
N PHE A 133 10.75 1.19 12.84
CA PHE A 133 10.68 1.49 11.41
C PHE A 133 9.31 2.09 11.11
N ASP A 134 9.31 3.36 10.70
CA ASP A 134 8.12 4.08 10.23
C ASP A 134 7.87 3.67 8.76
N ILE A 135 6.85 2.84 8.53
CA ILE A 135 6.53 2.33 7.19
C ILE A 135 6.16 3.46 6.24
N ASN A 136 5.43 4.46 6.73
CA ASN A 136 4.95 5.56 5.88
C ASN A 136 6.09 6.47 5.40
N LYS A 137 7.08 6.71 6.29
CA LYS A 137 8.23 7.54 5.97
C LYS A 137 9.40 6.75 5.40
N ASN A 138 9.28 5.41 5.36
CA ASN A 138 10.39 4.51 5.00
C ASN A 138 11.68 4.83 5.77
N THR A 139 11.58 5.05 7.09
CA THR A 139 12.71 5.47 7.91
C THR A 139 12.84 4.66 9.19
N PHE A 140 14.08 4.40 9.59
CA PHE A 140 14.40 3.85 10.90
C PHE A 140 14.53 4.96 11.93
N ILE A 141 14.00 4.75 13.12
CA ILE A 141 14.06 5.65 14.26
C ILE A 141 14.68 4.91 15.45
N LYS A 142 15.75 5.47 16.00
CA LYS A 142 16.42 4.95 17.20
C LYS A 142 16.58 6.09 18.20
N ASN A 143 16.15 5.89 19.44
CA ASN A 143 16.21 6.91 20.49
C ASN A 143 15.60 8.26 20.04
N ASN A 144 14.44 8.23 19.39
CA ASN A 144 13.73 9.38 18.81
C ASN A 144 14.52 10.14 17.70
N GLN A 145 15.59 9.58 17.17
CA GLN A 145 16.33 10.15 16.06
C GLN A 145 16.13 9.34 14.79
N VAL A 146 15.85 10.03 13.68
CA VAL A 146 15.74 9.42 12.34
C VAL A 146 17.14 9.05 11.86
N LEU A 147 17.30 7.78 11.46
CA LEU A 147 18.55 7.29 10.88
C LEU A 147 18.57 7.57 9.37
N ASN A 148 19.68 8.13 8.89
CA ASN A 148 19.89 8.33 7.44
C ASN A 148 20.35 7.02 6.79
N ILE A 149 19.40 6.27 6.23
CA ILE A 149 19.62 4.93 5.68
C ILE A 149 19.32 4.93 4.18
N SER A 150 20.18 4.26 3.40
CA SER A 150 19.99 4.16 1.95
C SER A 150 18.75 3.32 1.60
N LYS A 151 18.09 3.67 0.51
CA LYS A 151 16.90 2.95 0.01
C LYS A 151 17.13 1.44 -0.09
N LYS A 152 18.27 0.98 -0.60
CA LYS A 152 18.57 -0.47 -0.72
C LYS A 152 18.62 -1.20 0.62
N VAL A 153 19.02 -0.56 1.71
CA VAL A 153 18.97 -1.16 3.06
C VAL A 153 17.53 -1.23 3.57
N ILE A 154 16.72 -0.24 3.25
CA ILE A 154 15.28 -0.22 3.57
C ILE A 154 14.56 -1.33 2.80
N ASP A 155 14.78 -1.43 1.48
CA ASP A 155 14.19 -2.47 0.64
C ASP A 155 14.59 -3.88 1.10
N LEU A 156 15.85 -4.05 1.54
CA LEU A 156 16.31 -5.30 2.14
C LEU A 156 15.60 -5.62 3.46
N PHE A 157 15.42 -4.63 4.32
CA PHE A 157 14.69 -4.80 5.57
C PHE A 157 13.24 -5.24 5.32
N LEU A 158 12.54 -4.57 4.42
CA LEU A 158 11.17 -4.91 4.06
C LEU A 158 11.07 -6.32 3.49
N LEU A 159 11.96 -6.70 2.56
CA LEU A 159 12.03 -8.07 2.04
C LEU A 159 12.20 -9.09 3.17
N MET A 160 13.08 -8.80 4.11
CA MET A 160 13.35 -9.70 5.25
C MET A 160 12.17 -9.77 6.21
N TYR A 161 11.49 -8.67 6.46
CA TYR A 161 10.33 -8.62 7.33
C TYR A 161 9.12 -9.36 6.72
N GLU A 162 8.86 -9.16 5.44
CA GLU A 162 7.82 -9.85 4.67
C GLU A 162 8.01 -11.39 4.66
N ASN A 163 9.26 -11.84 4.81
CA ASN A 163 9.64 -13.25 4.76
C ASN A 163 10.31 -13.74 6.07
N LYS A 164 9.95 -13.17 7.22
CA LYS A 164 10.63 -13.41 8.52
C LYS A 164 10.73 -14.89 8.91
N ASP A 165 9.78 -15.71 8.50
CA ASP A 165 9.75 -17.14 8.84
C ASP A 165 10.42 -18.04 7.79
N LYS A 166 10.97 -17.46 6.71
CA LYS A 166 11.54 -18.18 5.56
C LYS A 166 13.03 -17.88 5.40
N ILE A 167 13.69 -18.71 4.59
CA ILE A 167 15.04 -18.43 4.11
C ILE A 167 14.95 -17.49 2.92
N ILE A 168 15.60 -16.34 3.02
CA ILE A 168 15.70 -15.34 1.98
C ILE A 168 16.93 -15.68 1.14
N THR A 169 16.71 -16.14 -0.09
CA THR A 169 17.78 -16.53 -0.99
C THR A 169 18.50 -15.32 -1.57
N LYS A 170 19.70 -15.52 -2.11
CA LYS A 170 20.42 -14.46 -2.82
C LYS A 170 19.62 -13.90 -3.99
N ASP A 171 18.93 -14.76 -4.74
CA ASP A 171 18.13 -14.34 -5.89
C ASP A 171 16.95 -13.44 -5.48
N MET A 172 16.29 -13.74 -4.36
CA MET A 172 15.26 -12.85 -3.81
C MET A 172 15.82 -11.47 -3.48
N ILE A 173 17.03 -11.41 -2.89
CA ILE A 173 17.69 -10.15 -2.56
C ILE A 173 18.06 -9.39 -3.84
N ILE A 174 18.64 -10.07 -4.83
CA ILE A 174 19.02 -9.46 -6.11
C ILE A 174 17.80 -8.87 -6.81
N ASN A 175 16.73 -9.65 -6.96
CA ASN A 175 15.51 -9.24 -7.63
C ASN A 175 14.80 -8.04 -6.92
N ARG A 176 14.96 -7.93 -5.60
CA ARG A 176 14.37 -6.81 -4.83
C ARG A 176 15.22 -5.53 -4.90
N LEU A 177 16.55 -5.65 -4.86
CA LEU A 177 17.46 -4.52 -4.70
C LEU A 177 18.01 -3.97 -6.02
N TRP A 178 18.00 -4.76 -7.09
CA TRP A 178 18.53 -4.35 -8.41
C TRP A 178 17.52 -4.61 -9.51
N SER A 179 17.41 -3.65 -10.43
CA SER A 179 16.70 -3.87 -11.69
C SER A 179 17.52 -4.75 -12.64
N ALA A 180 16.88 -5.36 -13.63
CA ALA A 180 17.52 -6.25 -14.58
C ALA A 180 18.73 -5.62 -15.35
N SER A 181 18.78 -4.28 -15.40
CA SER A 181 19.84 -3.51 -16.07
C SER A 181 20.98 -3.09 -15.15
N GLN A 182 20.91 -3.39 -13.85
CA GLN A 182 21.92 -2.95 -12.86
C GLN A 182 22.89 -4.10 -12.54
N GLU A 183 24.18 -3.80 -12.55
CA GLU A 183 25.20 -4.72 -12.08
C GLU A 183 25.17 -4.86 -10.54
N TYR A 184 25.36 -6.07 -10.07
CA TYR A 184 25.49 -6.37 -8.64
C TYR A 184 26.71 -7.27 -8.40
N SER A 185 27.17 -7.32 -7.15
CA SER A 185 28.18 -8.26 -6.71
C SER A 185 27.79 -8.93 -5.39
N ASP A 186 28.30 -10.11 -5.12
CA ASP A 186 28.13 -10.79 -3.83
C ASP A 186 28.67 -9.94 -2.67
N GLY A 187 29.68 -9.13 -2.92
CA GLY A 187 30.21 -8.16 -1.96
C GLY A 187 29.17 -7.09 -1.58
N SER A 188 28.40 -6.60 -2.55
CA SER A 188 27.35 -5.60 -2.32
C SER A 188 26.24 -6.12 -1.41
N ILE A 189 25.81 -7.38 -1.60
CA ILE A 189 24.81 -8.01 -0.73
C ILE A 189 25.32 -8.07 0.72
N ARG A 190 26.57 -8.51 0.92
CA ARG A 190 27.16 -8.59 2.27
C ARG A 190 27.24 -7.22 2.95
N VAL A 191 27.55 -6.17 2.20
CA VAL A 191 27.60 -4.79 2.73
C VAL A 191 26.20 -4.37 3.22
N TYR A 192 25.14 -4.61 2.46
CA TYR A 192 23.79 -4.24 2.89
C TYR A 192 23.29 -5.08 4.08
N ILE A 193 23.64 -6.38 4.11
CA ILE A 193 23.37 -7.25 5.26
C ILE A 193 24.11 -6.74 6.51
N SER A 194 25.39 -6.36 6.38
CA SER A 194 26.16 -5.81 7.51
C SER A 194 25.53 -4.52 8.03
N LYS A 195 25.20 -3.58 7.14
CA LYS A 195 24.53 -2.32 7.52
C LYS A 195 23.21 -2.55 8.24
N LEU A 196 22.41 -3.53 7.80
CA LEU A 196 21.16 -3.86 8.45
C LEU A 196 21.38 -4.49 9.84
N LYS A 197 22.42 -5.31 9.99
CA LYS A 197 22.84 -5.85 11.30
C LYS A 197 23.35 -4.74 12.24
N ASP A 198 24.03 -3.74 11.73
CA ASP A 198 24.50 -2.58 12.54
C ASP A 198 23.32 -1.78 13.10
N ILE A 199 22.22 -1.72 12.37
CA ILE A 199 20.99 -1.07 12.79
C ILE A 199 20.21 -1.95 13.79
N LEU A 200 19.91 -3.19 13.41
CA LEU A 200 19.00 -4.09 14.15
C LEU A 200 19.67 -4.97 15.19
N GLY A 201 21.01 -4.99 15.23
CA GLY A 201 21.81 -5.86 16.08
C GLY A 201 22.43 -7.05 15.32
N SER A 202 23.62 -7.46 15.73
CA SER A 202 24.43 -8.48 15.04
C SER A 202 23.74 -9.84 14.87
N ASN A 203 22.85 -10.19 15.81
CA ASN A 203 22.13 -11.46 15.83
C ASN A 203 20.78 -11.41 15.07
N SER A 204 20.37 -10.24 14.54
CA SER A 204 19.08 -10.07 13.87
C SER A 204 18.94 -10.84 12.55
N ILE A 205 20.07 -11.18 11.90
CA ILE A 205 20.11 -11.90 10.64
C ILE A 205 21.16 -13.02 10.72
N ILE A 206 20.73 -14.23 10.43
CA ILE A 206 21.57 -15.42 10.45
C ILE A 206 21.92 -15.80 9.01
N ASN A 207 23.19 -16.11 8.74
CA ASN A 207 23.63 -16.64 7.45
C ASN A 207 23.46 -18.16 7.46
N ILE A 208 22.65 -18.68 6.55
CA ILE A 208 22.46 -20.12 6.32
C ILE A 208 23.35 -20.52 5.15
N LYS A 209 24.46 -21.22 5.47
CA LYS A 209 25.49 -21.58 4.50
C LYS A 209 24.92 -22.28 3.27
N GLY A 210 25.19 -21.75 2.09
CA GLY A 210 24.75 -22.29 0.81
C GLY A 210 23.29 -22.01 0.44
N GLN A 211 22.48 -21.44 1.33
CA GLN A 211 21.05 -21.21 1.08
C GLN A 211 20.66 -19.74 1.06
N GLY A 212 21.20 -18.92 1.96
CA GLY A 212 20.84 -17.50 2.05
C GLY A 212 20.87 -16.97 3.46
N TYR A 213 19.87 -16.17 3.82
CA TYR A 213 19.77 -15.51 5.11
C TYR A 213 18.41 -15.78 5.76
N LYS A 214 18.37 -15.79 7.09
CA LYS A 214 17.16 -15.92 7.87
C LYS A 214 17.12 -14.82 8.92
N THR A 215 15.95 -14.23 9.15
CA THR A 215 15.73 -13.28 10.23
C THR A 215 15.60 -13.98 11.58
N ASN A 216 15.97 -13.27 12.63
CA ASN A 216 15.86 -13.69 14.02
C ASN A 216 15.15 -12.56 14.82
N PHE A 217 13.99 -12.09 14.28
CA PHE A 217 13.13 -11.08 14.91
C PHE A 217 11.67 -11.20 14.47
#